data_44cd276f57bb0643a9217aa63734226d
#
_entry.id   44cd276f57bb0643a9217aa63734226d
#
_cell.length_a   1.000
_cell.length_b   1.000
_cell.length_c   1.000
_cell.angle_alpha   90.00
_cell.angle_beta   90.00
_cell.angle_gamma   90.00
#
_symmetry.space_group_name_H-M   'P 1'
#
loop_
_entity.id
_entity.type
_entity.pdbx_description
1 polymer ?
#
loop_
_entity_poly.entity_id
_entity_poly.type
_entity_poly.pdbx_seq_one_letter_code
_entity_poly.pdbx_strand_id
1 'polypeptide(L)'
;MPFDVQSWGETFVRVVEGAFGVRIVFAGIQGSRARGEAKPSSDIDTVLILDELVTEDLIVYRALLQTLPNAELICGFVSGRTELTCWEPSELVSFYFDTLPLKGDLEFLRPLLTAEAARRAVLDGACGIYHACCHNVLFDHSVEVLQALYKAAFFVLRAKVFSEGGTFFRREDELIPNLCGADRAVMERRASLTERAPEEGELIAESDLLLRWSCALIRVFSEA
;
A
#
# COMPACT_ATOMS: atom_id res chain seq x y z
N MET A 1 -15.43 19.66 -8.54
CA MET A 1 -14.61 20.17 -7.41
C MET A 1 -13.53 19.15 -7.12
N PRO A 2 -12.31 19.54 -6.70
CA PRO A 2 -11.33 18.58 -6.27
C PRO A 2 -11.87 17.74 -5.11
N PHE A 3 -11.49 16.46 -5.03
CA PHE A 3 -11.90 15.57 -3.95
C PHE A 3 -11.25 16.02 -2.65
N ASP A 4 -12.08 16.38 -1.67
CA ASP A 4 -11.64 16.75 -0.32
C ASP A 4 -11.70 15.52 0.59
N VAL A 5 -10.52 14.99 0.92
CA VAL A 5 -10.34 13.81 1.78
C VAL A 5 -10.96 14.01 3.16
N GLN A 6 -10.85 15.22 3.73
CA GLN A 6 -11.35 15.49 5.07
C GLN A 6 -12.88 15.51 5.10
N SER A 7 -13.50 16.28 4.23
CA SER A 7 -14.96 16.38 4.14
C SER A 7 -15.61 15.03 3.78
N TRP A 8 -14.97 14.28 2.86
CA TRP A 8 -15.42 12.95 2.50
C TRP A 8 -15.29 11.99 3.69
N GLY A 9 -14.15 12.04 4.39
CA GLY A 9 -13.87 11.23 5.58
C GLY A 9 -14.85 11.47 6.72
N GLU A 10 -15.23 12.72 6.99
CA GLU A 10 -16.27 13.07 7.99
C GLU A 10 -17.62 12.44 7.62
N THR A 11 -17.95 12.41 6.33
CA THR A 11 -19.18 11.79 5.86
C THR A 11 -19.12 10.26 6.02
N PHE A 12 -17.99 9.65 5.66
CA PHE A 12 -17.75 8.23 5.85
C PHE A 12 -17.88 7.82 7.33
N VAL A 13 -17.18 8.52 8.23
CA VAL A 13 -17.26 8.27 9.68
C VAL A 13 -18.68 8.36 10.19
N ARG A 14 -19.43 9.41 9.82
CA ARG A 14 -20.82 9.59 10.26
C ARG A 14 -21.71 8.43 9.81
N VAL A 15 -21.54 7.96 8.59
CA VAL A 15 -22.34 6.85 8.04
C VAL A 15 -22.04 5.54 8.75
N VAL A 16 -20.76 5.21 8.97
CA VAL A 16 -20.40 3.97 9.67
C VAL A 16 -20.73 4.03 11.17
N GLU A 17 -20.61 5.20 11.81
CA GLU A 17 -21.03 5.40 13.21
C GLU A 17 -22.52 5.17 13.41
N GLY A 18 -23.35 5.59 12.46
CA GLY A 18 -24.79 5.36 12.51
C GLY A 18 -25.18 3.89 12.56
N ALA A 19 -24.36 3.01 11.98
CA ALA A 19 -24.64 1.58 11.93
C ALA A 19 -23.90 0.78 13.02
N PHE A 20 -22.61 1.07 13.24
CA PHE A 20 -21.73 0.24 14.09
C PHE A 20 -21.47 0.87 15.47
N GLY A 21 -21.65 2.19 15.62
CA GLY A 21 -21.54 2.88 16.89
C GLY A 21 -20.25 2.60 17.65
N VAL A 22 -20.39 2.09 18.87
CA VAL A 22 -19.27 1.78 19.78
C VAL A 22 -18.42 0.58 19.34
N ARG A 23 -18.90 -0.21 18.38
CA ARG A 23 -18.16 -1.34 17.82
C ARG A 23 -17.00 -0.93 16.91
N ILE A 24 -16.96 0.35 16.50
CA ILE A 24 -15.87 0.87 15.68
C ILE A 24 -14.64 1.06 16.55
N VAL A 25 -13.60 0.25 16.29
CA VAL A 25 -12.26 0.41 16.88
C VAL A 25 -11.49 1.47 16.11
N PHE A 26 -11.59 1.43 14.77
CA PHE A 26 -10.88 2.35 13.91
C PHE A 26 -11.63 2.57 12.59
N ALA A 27 -11.60 3.81 12.09
CA ALA A 27 -11.97 4.13 10.72
C ALA A 27 -10.94 5.11 10.12
N GLY A 28 -10.55 4.87 8.86
CA GLY A 28 -9.52 5.68 8.20
C GLY A 28 -9.54 5.56 6.69
N ILE A 29 -8.58 6.22 6.05
CA ILE A 29 -8.34 6.18 4.61
C ILE A 29 -6.87 5.82 4.36
N GLN A 30 -6.60 5.03 3.33
CA GLN A 30 -5.26 4.64 2.89
C GLN A 30 -4.95 5.13 1.47
N GLY A 31 -3.80 4.71 0.99
CA GLY A 31 -3.42 4.81 -0.41
C GLY A 31 -3.09 6.23 -0.86
N SER A 32 -3.23 6.45 -2.16
CA SER A 32 -2.82 7.71 -2.80
C SER A 32 -3.60 8.93 -2.29
N ARG A 33 -4.87 8.76 -1.89
CA ARG A 33 -5.68 9.86 -1.32
C ARG A 33 -5.18 10.26 0.06
N ALA A 34 -4.81 9.30 0.89
CA ALA A 34 -4.24 9.58 2.22
C ALA A 34 -2.86 10.25 2.12
N ARG A 35 -2.11 10.00 1.04
CA ARG A 35 -0.80 10.63 0.78
C ARG A 35 -0.87 11.96 0.04
N GLY A 36 -2.04 12.36 -0.46
CA GLY A 36 -2.19 13.56 -1.30
C GLY A 36 -1.65 13.42 -2.73
N GLU A 37 -1.48 12.18 -3.21
CA GLU A 37 -0.93 11.83 -4.53
C GLU A 37 -2.02 11.35 -5.51
N ALA A 38 -3.30 11.43 -5.12
CA ALA A 38 -4.40 10.86 -5.88
C ALA A 38 -4.71 11.63 -7.16
N LYS A 39 -4.98 10.88 -8.22
CA LYS A 39 -5.62 11.38 -9.45
C LYS A 39 -7.16 11.36 -9.28
N PRO A 40 -7.92 12.08 -10.12
CA PRO A 40 -9.38 12.02 -10.05
C PRO A 40 -9.98 10.61 -10.13
N SER A 41 -9.34 9.72 -10.90
CA SER A 41 -9.72 8.32 -11.07
C SER A 41 -9.16 7.36 -10.03
N SER A 42 -8.40 7.85 -9.05
CA SER A 42 -7.84 7.00 -8.00
C SER A 42 -8.94 6.48 -7.08
N ASP A 43 -8.78 5.23 -6.63
CA ASP A 43 -9.66 4.60 -5.66
C ASP A 43 -9.70 5.36 -4.34
N ILE A 44 -10.75 5.15 -3.56
CA ILE A 44 -10.89 5.63 -2.19
C ILE A 44 -10.71 4.42 -1.28
N ASP A 45 -9.49 4.22 -0.79
CA ASP A 45 -9.12 3.08 0.02
C ASP A 45 -9.56 3.30 1.47
N THR A 46 -10.75 2.84 1.83
CA THR A 46 -11.28 2.94 3.20
C THR A 46 -10.71 1.85 4.10
N VAL A 47 -10.58 2.16 5.39
CA VAL A 47 -10.25 1.17 6.42
C VAL A 47 -11.32 1.22 7.50
N LEU A 48 -11.91 0.08 7.83
CA LEU A 48 -12.85 -0.07 8.94
C LEU A 48 -12.44 -1.28 9.79
N ILE A 49 -12.17 -1.04 11.07
CA ILE A 49 -11.88 -2.10 12.04
C ILE A 49 -12.98 -2.08 13.10
N LEU A 50 -13.66 -3.20 13.24
CA LEU A 50 -14.67 -3.42 14.28
C LEU A 50 -14.05 -4.21 15.45
N ASP A 51 -14.71 -4.19 16.59
CA ASP A 51 -14.37 -5.03 17.74
C ASP A 51 -14.38 -6.52 17.37
N GLU A 52 -15.42 -6.93 16.67
CA GLU A 52 -15.60 -8.24 16.05
C GLU A 52 -16.23 -8.02 14.66
N LEU A 53 -15.90 -8.87 13.70
CA LEU A 53 -16.44 -8.80 12.34
C LEU A 53 -17.18 -10.10 12.02
N VAL A 54 -18.47 -9.98 11.66
CA VAL A 54 -19.30 -11.08 11.18
C VAL A 54 -19.83 -10.81 9.77
N THR A 55 -20.32 -11.83 9.10
CA THR A 55 -20.81 -11.71 7.70
C THR A 55 -21.92 -10.68 7.56
N GLU A 56 -22.78 -10.56 8.54
CA GLU A 56 -23.89 -9.59 8.58
C GLU A 56 -23.37 -8.14 8.56
N ASP A 57 -22.24 -7.88 9.23
CA ASP A 57 -21.59 -6.56 9.20
C ASP A 57 -21.12 -6.21 7.79
N LEU A 58 -20.59 -7.18 7.03
CA LEU A 58 -20.18 -6.96 5.64
C LEU A 58 -21.36 -6.60 4.74
N ILE A 59 -22.52 -7.21 4.95
CA ILE A 59 -23.75 -6.89 4.20
C ILE A 59 -24.19 -5.47 4.50
N VAL A 60 -24.20 -5.08 5.78
CA VAL A 60 -24.54 -3.72 6.21
C VAL A 60 -23.52 -2.72 5.64
N TYR A 61 -22.22 -2.99 5.82
CA TYR A 61 -21.15 -2.11 5.34
C TYR A 61 -21.22 -1.89 3.83
N ARG A 62 -21.42 -2.95 3.05
CA ARG A 62 -21.61 -2.86 1.60
C ARG A 62 -22.77 -1.92 1.23
N ALA A 63 -23.90 -2.01 1.92
CA ALA A 63 -25.04 -1.14 1.65
C ALA A 63 -24.73 0.32 2.00
N LEU A 64 -23.99 0.57 3.10
CA LEU A 64 -23.56 1.91 3.50
C LEU A 64 -22.61 2.54 2.46
N LEU A 65 -21.63 1.80 1.96
CA LEU A 65 -20.69 2.31 0.97
C LEU A 65 -21.39 2.82 -0.29
N GLN A 66 -22.51 2.21 -0.70
CA GLN A 66 -23.31 2.64 -1.85
C GLN A 66 -24.04 4.00 -1.61
N THR A 67 -24.14 4.45 -0.38
CA THR A 67 -24.77 5.76 -0.03
C THR A 67 -23.76 6.91 -0.04
N LEU A 68 -22.47 6.61 -0.11
CA LEU A 68 -21.41 7.61 -0.05
C LEU A 68 -21.16 8.26 -1.43
N PRO A 69 -20.69 9.51 -1.46
CA PRO A 69 -20.23 10.14 -2.70
C PRO A 69 -19.08 9.35 -3.32
N ASN A 70 -19.09 9.20 -4.65
CA ASN A 70 -18.08 8.44 -5.41
C ASN A 70 -18.02 6.95 -5.02
N ALA A 71 -19.18 6.34 -4.73
CA ALA A 71 -19.28 4.95 -4.32
C ALA A 71 -18.56 3.99 -5.28
N GLU A 72 -18.54 4.31 -6.57
CA GLU A 72 -17.87 3.54 -7.63
C GLU A 72 -16.34 3.50 -7.51
N LEU A 73 -15.75 4.44 -6.78
CA LEU A 73 -14.31 4.50 -6.51
C LEU A 73 -13.93 3.88 -5.16
N ILE A 74 -14.91 3.51 -4.35
CA ILE A 74 -14.61 3.01 -3.00
C ILE A 74 -14.09 1.58 -3.10
N CYS A 75 -12.90 1.40 -2.58
CA CYS A 75 -12.27 0.14 -2.28
C CYS A 75 -11.84 0.16 -0.82
N GLY A 76 -11.39 -0.95 -0.25
CA GLY A 76 -10.84 -0.83 1.09
C GLY A 76 -10.73 -2.13 1.84
N PHE A 77 -10.28 -1.97 3.08
CA PHE A 77 -10.00 -3.03 4.02
C PHE A 77 -10.99 -3.01 5.18
N VAL A 78 -11.52 -4.16 5.55
CA VAL A 78 -12.36 -4.33 6.73
C VAL A 78 -11.91 -5.56 7.50
N SER A 79 -11.84 -5.45 8.84
CA SER A 79 -11.42 -6.55 9.70
C SER A 79 -12.02 -6.40 11.11
N GLY A 80 -12.03 -7.50 11.84
CA GLY A 80 -12.13 -7.49 13.29
C GLY A 80 -10.77 -7.14 13.92
N ARG A 81 -10.80 -6.60 15.13
CA ARG A 81 -9.59 -6.23 15.87
C ARG A 81 -8.70 -7.44 16.16
N THR A 82 -9.31 -8.56 16.53
CA THR A 82 -8.57 -9.79 16.86
C THR A 82 -7.82 -10.34 15.66
N GLU A 83 -8.50 -10.43 14.50
CA GLU A 83 -7.92 -10.92 13.25
C GLU A 83 -6.76 -10.03 12.83
N LEU A 84 -6.95 -8.70 12.89
CA LEU A 84 -5.90 -7.76 12.53
C LEU A 84 -4.69 -7.84 13.48
N THR A 85 -4.91 -8.08 14.77
CA THR A 85 -3.81 -8.27 15.75
C THR A 85 -3.03 -9.57 15.49
N CYS A 86 -3.67 -10.58 14.89
CA CYS A 86 -3.06 -11.85 14.51
C CYS A 86 -2.58 -11.89 13.05
N TRP A 87 -2.69 -10.76 12.33
CA TRP A 87 -2.28 -10.69 10.93
C TRP A 87 -0.77 -10.84 10.77
N GLU A 88 -0.33 -11.17 9.55
CA GLU A 88 1.11 -11.26 9.28
C GLU A 88 1.81 -9.90 9.49
N PRO A 89 2.77 -9.80 10.42
CA PRO A 89 3.37 -8.51 10.77
C PRO A 89 4.04 -7.79 9.61
N SER A 90 4.54 -8.50 8.61
CA SER A 90 5.17 -7.89 7.42
C SER A 90 4.18 -7.03 6.63
N GLU A 91 2.91 -7.43 6.57
CA GLU A 91 1.86 -6.65 5.89
C GLU A 91 1.41 -5.45 6.72
N LEU A 92 1.49 -5.54 8.06
CA LEU A 92 1.05 -4.49 8.97
C LEU A 92 1.93 -3.24 8.95
N VAL A 93 3.20 -3.35 8.58
CA VAL A 93 4.12 -2.20 8.54
C VAL A 93 3.58 -1.12 7.58
N SER A 94 3.35 -1.48 6.32
CA SER A 94 2.79 -0.53 5.36
C SER A 94 1.36 -0.14 5.70
N PHE A 95 0.54 -1.09 6.16
CA PHE A 95 -0.83 -0.85 6.57
C PHE A 95 -0.92 0.26 7.63
N TYR A 96 -0.17 0.15 8.70
CA TYR A 96 -0.17 1.11 9.80
C TYR A 96 0.25 2.52 9.36
N PHE A 97 1.41 2.62 8.73
CA PHE A 97 1.98 3.92 8.39
C PHE A 97 1.28 4.62 7.22
N ASP A 98 0.65 3.87 6.32
CA ASP A 98 -0.03 4.43 5.13
C ASP A 98 -1.48 4.83 5.41
N THR A 99 -1.99 4.51 6.60
CA THR A 99 -3.35 4.83 7.01
C THR A 99 -3.44 6.20 7.65
N LEU A 100 -4.36 7.04 7.16
CA LEU A 100 -4.75 8.31 7.76
C LEU A 100 -5.93 8.06 8.71
N PRO A 101 -5.78 8.27 10.03
CA PRO A 101 -6.86 8.06 10.98
C PRO A 101 -7.95 9.14 10.83
N LEU A 102 -9.21 8.71 10.82
CA LEU A 102 -10.40 9.57 10.88
C LEU A 102 -11.13 9.39 12.22
N LYS A 103 -11.12 8.16 12.76
CA LYS A 103 -11.70 7.81 14.07
C LYS A 103 -10.92 6.67 14.70
N GLY A 104 -10.66 6.78 16.01
CA GLY A 104 -9.86 5.80 16.76
C GLY A 104 -8.39 5.84 16.40
N ASP A 105 -7.64 4.82 16.81
CA ASP A 105 -6.23 4.64 16.52
C ASP A 105 -5.88 3.17 16.26
N LEU A 106 -4.69 2.94 15.72
CA LEU A 106 -4.11 1.62 15.46
C LEU A 106 -2.95 1.31 16.41
N GLU A 107 -2.81 2.01 17.55
CA GLU A 107 -1.68 1.87 18.46
C GLU A 107 -1.51 0.44 19.01
N PHE A 108 -2.59 -0.34 19.04
CA PHE A 108 -2.52 -1.76 19.42
C PHE A 108 -1.68 -2.63 18.46
N LEU A 109 -1.41 -2.14 17.23
CA LEU A 109 -0.55 -2.80 16.25
C LEU A 109 0.93 -2.43 16.42
N ARG A 110 1.24 -1.34 17.13
CA ARG A 110 2.61 -0.82 17.26
C ARG A 110 3.64 -1.87 17.73
N PRO A 111 3.34 -2.78 18.67
CA PRO A 111 4.29 -3.81 19.09
C PRO A 111 4.67 -4.81 17.98
N LEU A 112 3.86 -4.92 16.92
CA LEU A 112 4.09 -5.83 15.78
C LEU A 112 4.94 -5.18 14.68
N LEU A 113 5.13 -3.86 14.72
CA LEU A 113 5.86 -3.09 13.71
C LEU A 113 7.36 -3.09 13.98
N THR A 114 7.98 -4.25 13.87
CA THR A 114 9.39 -4.44 14.15
C THR A 114 10.26 -4.30 12.89
N ALA A 115 11.56 -4.07 13.07
CA ALA A 115 12.52 -4.11 11.97
C ALA A 115 12.50 -5.47 11.26
N GLU A 116 12.30 -6.56 12.02
CA GLU A 116 12.19 -7.92 11.48
C GLU A 116 10.93 -8.08 10.58
N ALA A 117 9.77 -7.59 11.03
CA ALA A 117 8.57 -7.58 10.21
C ALA A 117 8.78 -6.80 8.89
N ALA A 118 9.47 -5.66 8.95
CA ALA A 118 9.79 -4.89 7.78
C ALA A 118 10.81 -5.60 6.87
N ARG A 119 11.80 -6.32 7.41
CA ARG A 119 12.73 -7.16 6.63
C ARG A 119 12.00 -8.25 5.87
N ARG A 120 11.03 -8.92 6.50
CA ARG A 120 10.16 -9.90 5.84
C ARG A 120 9.34 -9.26 4.72
N ALA A 121 8.76 -8.06 4.94
CA ALA A 121 8.06 -7.32 3.90
C ALA A 121 8.94 -7.03 2.68
N VAL A 122 10.23 -6.70 2.89
CA VAL A 122 11.19 -6.51 1.81
C VAL A 122 11.41 -7.82 1.05
N LEU A 123 11.64 -8.92 1.74
CA LEU A 123 11.88 -10.23 1.12
C LEU A 123 10.67 -10.69 0.30
N ASP A 124 9.49 -10.66 0.90
CA ASP A 124 8.24 -11.08 0.25
C ASP A 124 7.95 -10.23 -0.99
N GLY A 125 8.07 -8.91 -0.85
CA GLY A 125 7.87 -7.99 -1.97
C GLY A 125 8.90 -8.16 -3.08
N ALA A 126 10.18 -8.38 -2.73
CA ALA A 126 11.25 -8.63 -3.72
C ALA A 126 11.03 -9.96 -4.46
N CYS A 127 10.61 -11.02 -3.77
CA CYS A 127 10.25 -12.31 -4.40
C CYS A 127 9.05 -12.14 -5.35
N GLY A 128 8.02 -11.40 -4.94
CA GLY A 128 6.86 -11.11 -5.79
C GLY A 128 7.24 -10.35 -7.06
N ILE A 129 8.05 -9.28 -6.93
CA ILE A 129 8.54 -8.50 -8.07
C ILE A 129 9.40 -9.38 -8.99
N TYR A 130 10.32 -10.15 -8.43
CA TYR A 130 11.16 -11.06 -9.22
C TYR A 130 10.33 -12.03 -10.06
N HIS A 131 9.40 -12.74 -9.43
CA HIS A 131 8.54 -13.71 -10.11
C HIS A 131 7.69 -13.05 -11.20
N ALA A 132 6.99 -11.96 -10.86
CA ALA A 132 6.12 -11.28 -11.82
C ALA A 132 6.90 -10.61 -12.97
N CYS A 133 8.13 -10.15 -12.72
CA CYS A 133 9.03 -9.65 -13.77
C CYS A 133 9.41 -10.76 -14.75
N CYS A 134 9.79 -11.94 -14.25
CA CYS A 134 10.05 -13.11 -15.11
C CYS A 134 8.81 -13.49 -15.92
N HIS A 135 7.65 -13.54 -15.30
CA HIS A 135 6.39 -13.89 -15.96
C HIS A 135 6.05 -12.88 -17.06
N ASN A 136 6.17 -11.59 -16.77
CA ASN A 136 5.89 -10.54 -17.77
C ASN A 136 6.83 -10.61 -18.97
N VAL A 137 8.11 -10.89 -18.76
CA VAL A 137 9.08 -11.04 -19.87
C VAL A 137 8.79 -12.26 -20.72
N LEU A 138 8.32 -13.35 -20.10
CA LEU A 138 8.10 -14.62 -20.80
C LEU A 138 6.73 -14.72 -21.50
N PHE A 139 5.70 -14.10 -20.91
CA PHE A 139 4.32 -14.40 -21.31
C PHE A 139 3.47 -13.16 -21.60
N ASP A 140 3.46 -12.15 -20.70
CA ASP A 140 2.49 -11.06 -20.79
C ASP A 140 2.94 -9.95 -21.74
N HIS A 141 4.23 -9.64 -21.76
CA HIS A 141 4.84 -8.53 -22.53
C HIS A 141 4.09 -7.18 -22.29
N SER A 142 3.59 -6.98 -21.06
CA SER A 142 2.70 -5.86 -20.71
C SER A 142 3.48 -4.72 -20.06
N VAL A 143 3.28 -3.52 -20.62
CA VAL A 143 3.78 -2.26 -20.05
C VAL A 143 3.08 -1.93 -18.74
N GLU A 144 1.79 -2.21 -18.64
CA GLU A 144 0.98 -1.98 -17.44
C GLU A 144 1.47 -2.84 -16.27
N VAL A 145 1.80 -4.12 -16.52
CA VAL A 145 2.41 -4.99 -15.52
C VAL A 145 3.75 -4.42 -15.08
N LEU A 146 4.61 -4.01 -16.02
CA LEU A 146 5.89 -3.41 -15.68
C LEU A 146 5.74 -2.16 -14.80
N GLN A 147 4.83 -1.25 -15.14
CA GLN A 147 4.53 -0.06 -14.33
C GLN A 147 4.03 -0.42 -12.94
N ALA A 148 3.19 -1.47 -12.81
CA ALA A 148 2.73 -1.98 -11.53
C ALA A 148 3.88 -2.55 -10.68
N LEU A 149 4.86 -3.22 -11.30
CA LEU A 149 6.06 -3.73 -10.61
C LEU A 149 6.95 -2.58 -10.09
N TYR A 150 7.14 -1.52 -10.87
CA TYR A 150 7.84 -0.33 -10.38
C TYR A 150 7.07 0.38 -9.25
N LYS A 151 5.73 0.36 -9.29
CA LYS A 151 4.91 0.83 -8.16
C LYS A 151 5.10 -0.07 -6.94
N ALA A 152 5.18 -1.40 -7.10
CA ALA A 152 5.45 -2.33 -6.00
C ALA A 152 6.84 -2.08 -5.38
N ALA A 153 7.86 -1.74 -6.18
CA ALA A 153 9.19 -1.42 -5.69
C ALA A 153 9.20 -0.23 -4.69
N PHE A 154 8.32 0.76 -4.87
CA PHE A 154 8.14 1.85 -3.90
C PHE A 154 7.75 1.32 -2.51
N PHE A 155 6.83 0.36 -2.43
CA PHE A 155 6.41 -0.21 -1.15
C PHE A 155 7.54 -1.02 -0.51
N VAL A 156 8.28 -1.80 -1.29
CA VAL A 156 9.46 -2.56 -0.82
C VAL A 156 10.51 -1.61 -0.26
N LEU A 157 10.81 -0.51 -0.93
CA LEU A 157 11.82 0.45 -0.50
C LEU A 157 11.43 1.20 0.78
N ARG A 158 10.15 1.51 0.97
CA ARG A 158 9.67 2.08 2.23
C ARG A 158 9.91 1.12 3.41
N ALA A 159 9.56 -0.16 3.23
CA ALA A 159 9.81 -1.19 4.23
C ALA A 159 11.32 -1.38 4.49
N LYS A 160 12.15 -1.34 3.43
CA LYS A 160 13.60 -1.43 3.53
C LYS A 160 14.18 -0.31 4.40
N VAL A 161 13.88 0.95 4.08
CA VAL A 161 14.38 2.10 4.83
C VAL A 161 13.90 2.07 6.28
N PHE A 162 12.64 1.66 6.51
CA PHE A 162 12.14 1.48 7.86
C PHE A 162 12.88 0.38 8.62
N SER A 163 13.19 -0.76 7.99
CA SER A 163 13.93 -1.85 8.63
C SER A 163 15.37 -1.48 9.02
N GLU A 164 15.99 -0.58 8.26
CA GLU A 164 17.39 -0.16 8.46
C GLU A 164 17.53 1.04 9.42
N GLY A 165 16.57 1.97 9.40
CA GLY A 165 16.67 3.25 10.13
C GLY A 165 15.49 3.57 11.04
N GLY A 166 14.44 2.76 11.08
CA GLY A 166 13.24 2.98 11.90
C GLY A 166 12.35 4.14 11.42
N THR A 167 12.69 4.79 10.29
CA THR A 167 11.91 5.89 9.73
C THR A 167 11.10 5.39 8.55
N PHE A 168 9.78 5.61 8.58
CA PHE A 168 8.89 5.27 7.47
C PHE A 168 8.52 6.54 6.68
N PHE A 169 8.86 6.55 5.40
CA PHE A 169 8.49 7.64 4.49
C PHE A 169 7.19 7.27 3.76
N ARG A 170 6.18 8.10 3.89
CA ARG A 170 4.87 7.86 3.26
C ARG A 170 4.86 8.22 1.78
N ARG A 171 5.59 9.26 1.42
CA ARG A 171 5.58 9.90 0.10
C ARG A 171 6.87 9.61 -0.66
N GLU A 172 6.75 9.63 -1.98
CA GLU A 172 7.87 9.38 -2.88
C GLU A 172 8.92 10.50 -2.82
N ASP A 173 8.49 11.74 -2.74
CA ASP A 173 9.37 12.91 -2.61
C ASP A 173 10.15 12.96 -1.27
N GLU A 174 9.61 12.31 -0.23
CA GLU A 174 10.29 12.13 1.05
C GLU A 174 11.27 10.95 1.01
N LEU A 175 10.93 9.88 0.29
CA LEU A 175 11.73 8.66 0.23
C LEU A 175 12.98 8.80 -0.63
N ILE A 176 12.87 9.34 -1.85
CA ILE A 176 13.94 9.38 -2.86
C ILE A 176 15.24 10.04 -2.33
N PRO A 177 15.21 11.14 -1.58
CA PRO A 177 16.43 11.74 -1.03
C PRO A 177 17.23 10.83 -0.09
N ASN A 178 16.57 9.82 0.50
CA ASN A 178 17.16 8.87 1.44
C ASN A 178 17.65 7.58 0.76
N LEU A 179 17.49 7.45 -0.55
CA LEU A 179 17.93 6.30 -1.32
C LEU A 179 19.28 6.56 -2.01
N CYS A 180 20.03 5.50 -2.23
CA CYS A 180 21.29 5.53 -2.99
C CYS A 180 21.42 4.31 -3.92
N GLY A 181 22.37 4.37 -4.84
CA GLY A 181 22.71 3.25 -5.74
C GLY A 181 21.50 2.73 -6.51
N ALA A 182 21.33 1.41 -6.53
CA ALA A 182 20.27 0.74 -7.28
C ALA A 182 18.85 1.09 -6.78
N ASP A 183 18.68 1.29 -5.49
CA ASP A 183 17.38 1.68 -4.90
C ASP A 183 16.90 3.02 -5.47
N ARG A 184 17.81 3.99 -5.52
CA ARG A 184 17.52 5.30 -6.10
C ARG A 184 17.24 5.21 -7.60
N ALA A 185 18.05 4.42 -8.34
CA ALA A 185 17.85 4.24 -9.77
C ALA A 185 16.47 3.66 -10.12
N VAL A 186 16.00 2.67 -9.34
CA VAL A 186 14.65 2.09 -9.51
C VAL A 186 13.57 3.14 -9.30
N MET A 187 13.69 4.00 -8.28
CA MET A 187 12.68 5.04 -8.02
C MET A 187 12.69 6.16 -9.06
N GLU A 188 13.88 6.59 -9.51
CA GLU A 188 14.00 7.59 -10.59
C GLU A 188 13.40 7.04 -11.89
N ARG A 189 13.61 5.72 -12.15
CA ARG A 189 13.01 5.08 -13.32
C ARG A 189 11.49 4.96 -13.21
N ARG A 190 10.96 4.64 -12.04
CA ARG A 190 9.51 4.66 -11.76
C ARG A 190 8.88 6.01 -12.11
N ALA A 191 9.48 7.10 -11.66
CA ALA A 191 9.00 8.45 -11.97
C ALA A 191 8.94 8.70 -13.48
N SER A 192 10.02 8.37 -14.20
CA SER A 192 10.09 8.48 -15.66
C SER A 192 9.01 7.65 -16.38
N LEU A 193 8.75 6.40 -15.94
CA LEU A 193 7.74 5.51 -16.52
C LEU A 193 6.31 5.95 -16.22
N THR A 194 6.11 6.79 -15.21
CA THR A 194 4.80 7.40 -14.92
C THR A 194 4.50 8.55 -15.89
N GLU A 195 5.53 9.26 -16.36
CA GLU A 195 5.41 10.36 -17.32
C GLU A 195 5.33 9.86 -18.78
N ARG A 196 6.10 8.82 -19.11
CA ARG A 196 6.14 8.21 -20.43
C ARG A 196 6.13 6.69 -20.32
N ALA A 197 5.13 6.06 -20.91
CA ALA A 197 5.13 4.60 -21.04
C ALA A 197 6.34 4.14 -21.90
N PRO A 198 7.01 3.04 -21.53
CA PRO A 198 8.11 2.49 -22.33
C PRO A 198 7.58 1.98 -23.67
N GLU A 199 8.42 2.06 -24.69
CA GLU A 199 8.15 1.43 -25.98
C GLU A 199 8.38 -0.10 -25.85
N GLU A 200 7.80 -0.88 -26.76
CA GLU A 200 7.90 -2.34 -26.75
C GLU A 200 9.36 -2.83 -26.69
N GLY A 201 10.26 -2.15 -27.41
CA GLY A 201 11.69 -2.47 -27.41
C GLY A 201 12.44 -2.12 -26.10
N GLU A 202 11.86 -1.28 -25.25
CA GLU A 202 12.45 -0.88 -23.96
C GLU A 202 12.04 -1.84 -22.81
N LEU A 203 10.96 -2.60 -22.97
CA LEU A 203 10.38 -3.46 -21.93
C LEU A 203 11.40 -4.41 -21.31
N ILE A 204 12.26 -5.03 -22.14
CA ILE A 204 13.29 -5.95 -21.68
C ILE A 204 14.35 -5.25 -20.83
N ALA A 205 14.81 -4.07 -21.26
CA ALA A 205 15.82 -3.32 -20.52
C ALA A 205 15.29 -2.83 -19.16
N GLU A 206 14.03 -2.37 -19.13
CA GLU A 206 13.36 -1.96 -17.90
C GLU A 206 13.10 -3.13 -16.95
N SER A 207 12.76 -4.29 -17.49
CA SER A 207 12.60 -5.52 -16.72
C SER A 207 13.93 -6.01 -16.14
N ASP A 208 15.05 -5.88 -16.86
CA ASP A 208 16.38 -6.26 -16.38
C ASP A 208 16.81 -5.46 -15.14
N LEU A 209 16.51 -4.15 -15.10
CA LEU A 209 16.78 -3.33 -13.92
C LEU A 209 16.06 -3.85 -12.67
N LEU A 210 14.74 -4.09 -12.78
CA LEU A 210 13.95 -4.64 -11.67
C LEU A 210 14.37 -6.04 -11.27
N LEU A 211 14.67 -6.90 -12.25
CA LEU A 211 15.07 -8.28 -12.02
C LEU A 211 16.39 -8.34 -11.23
N ARG A 212 17.39 -7.56 -11.62
CA ARG A 212 18.68 -7.49 -10.90
C ARG A 212 18.53 -6.91 -9.52
N TRP A 213 17.75 -5.85 -9.40
CA TRP A 213 17.49 -5.18 -8.12
C TRP A 213 16.77 -6.11 -7.14
N SER A 214 15.68 -6.75 -7.55
CA SER A 214 14.94 -7.69 -6.70
C SER A 214 15.77 -8.92 -6.34
N CYS A 215 16.56 -9.45 -7.27
CA CYS A 215 17.51 -10.54 -7.02
C CYS A 215 18.53 -10.18 -5.93
N ALA A 216 19.07 -8.95 -5.96
CA ALA A 216 20.01 -8.48 -4.94
C ALA A 216 19.34 -8.38 -3.56
N LEU A 217 18.10 -7.85 -3.48
CA LEU A 217 17.34 -7.79 -2.24
C LEU A 217 17.04 -9.18 -1.68
N ILE A 218 16.59 -10.13 -2.51
CA ILE A 218 16.30 -11.50 -2.08
C ILE A 218 17.54 -12.09 -1.40
N ARG A 219 18.73 -11.97 -1.99
CA ARG A 219 19.97 -12.50 -1.42
C ARG A 219 20.32 -11.88 -0.07
N VAL A 220 20.19 -10.56 0.06
CA VAL A 220 20.53 -9.84 1.28
C VAL A 220 19.53 -10.11 2.40
N PHE A 221 18.23 -10.18 2.09
CA PHE A 221 17.17 -10.28 3.08
C PHE A 221 16.76 -11.72 3.42
N SER A 222 17.22 -12.73 2.66
CA SER A 222 17.01 -14.14 2.98
C SER A 222 17.97 -14.70 4.06
N GLU A 223 19.08 -14.02 4.34
CA GLU A 223 20.12 -14.46 5.29
C GLU A 223 19.88 -13.94 6.73
N ALA A 224 18.72 -13.39 7.01
CA ALA A 224 18.38 -12.74 8.28
C ALA A 224 17.48 -13.59 9.17
#